data_52a5c94b817ba190be226c93e794f889
#
_entry.id   52a5c94b817ba190be226c93e794f889
#
_cell.length_a   1.000
_cell.length_b   1.000
_cell.length_c   1.000
_cell.angle_alpha   90.00
_cell.angle_beta   90.00
_cell.angle_gamma   90.00
#
_symmetry.space_group_name_H-M   'P 1'
#
loop_
_entity.id
_entity.type
_entity.pdbx_description
1 polymer ?
#
loop_
_entity_poly.entity_id
_entity_poly.type
_entity_poly.pdbx_seq_one_letter_code
_entity_poly.pdbx_strand_id
1 'polypeptide(L)'
;GLGCSVVCGIAAASAGFLAFLSGCEFEVMLCLVGGQGAGKSSFFRLLAVNDDWFSDDLKKLEDENVYRKMQGHWIIEMSEMIATANAKSIEEIKSFLSRQKETYKIPYETHPADRKRQCVFGGSSNTLDFLPLDRTGNRRFVPIMVYPERAEVHILENEEESRAYIHQMWAEAMEIYRSGSFKLRFSPTMNEYLKAHQREFMPEDTKAGQILDYLENFKGNMVCSKQLYREAMGHEYDEPKQWELREINDIMNNAVSGWKPFSNPRHFPKPYARQKGWERIGEPDNELEDFQQISKEEMKQLELPKEWLEKK
;
A
#
# COMPACT_ATOMS: atom_id res chain seq x y z
N GLY A 1 -18.87 -11.33 0.22
CA GLY A 1 -17.42 -11.10 0.06
C GLY A 1 -16.93 -11.28 -1.38
N LEU A 2 -17.50 -12.20 -2.16
CA LEU A 2 -17.09 -12.50 -3.55
C LEU A 2 -17.36 -11.34 -4.54
N GLY A 3 -18.44 -10.59 -4.36
CA GLY A 3 -18.80 -9.49 -5.27
C GLY A 3 -17.78 -8.34 -5.31
N CYS A 4 -17.13 -8.03 -4.20
CA CYS A 4 -16.16 -6.92 -4.14
C CYS A 4 -14.83 -7.26 -4.83
N SER A 5 -14.37 -8.51 -4.72
CA SER A 5 -13.11 -8.98 -5.34
C SER A 5 -13.22 -9.04 -6.87
N VAL A 6 -14.37 -9.48 -7.39
CA VAL A 6 -14.65 -9.52 -8.83
C VAL A 6 -14.76 -8.11 -9.40
N VAL A 7 -15.43 -7.20 -8.70
CA VAL A 7 -15.55 -5.78 -9.12
C VAL A 7 -14.20 -5.08 -9.14
N CYS A 8 -13.31 -5.34 -8.16
CA CYS A 8 -11.94 -4.81 -8.19
C CYS A 8 -11.12 -5.38 -9.37
N GLY A 9 -11.26 -6.68 -9.66
CA GLY A 9 -10.62 -7.31 -10.82
C GLY A 9 -11.12 -6.73 -12.16
N ILE A 10 -12.43 -6.57 -12.29
CA ILE A 10 -13.06 -5.95 -13.46
C ILE A 10 -12.65 -4.49 -13.60
N ALA A 11 -12.62 -3.72 -12.51
CA ALA A 11 -12.17 -2.33 -12.53
C ALA A 11 -10.70 -2.21 -12.94
N ALA A 12 -9.81 -3.09 -12.45
CA ALA A 12 -8.41 -3.13 -12.85
C ALA A 12 -8.24 -3.52 -14.32
N ALA A 13 -9.00 -4.52 -14.79
CA ALA A 13 -8.99 -4.94 -16.19
C ALA A 13 -9.56 -3.85 -17.12
N SER A 14 -10.66 -3.20 -16.73
CA SER A 14 -11.27 -2.09 -17.48
C SER A 14 -10.33 -0.89 -17.55
N ALA A 15 -9.63 -0.59 -16.45
CA ALA A 15 -8.64 0.45 -16.40
C ALA A 15 -7.46 0.17 -17.34
N GLY A 16 -7.04 -1.10 -17.44
CA GLY A 16 -6.01 -1.53 -18.37
C GLY A 16 -6.40 -1.29 -19.84
N PHE A 17 -7.64 -1.61 -20.20
CA PHE A 17 -8.17 -1.34 -21.54
C PHE A 17 -8.15 0.15 -21.89
N LEU A 18 -8.47 1.02 -20.94
CA LEU A 18 -8.43 2.47 -21.10
C LEU A 18 -7.03 3.02 -21.25
N ALA A 19 -6.07 2.46 -20.51
CA ALA A 19 -4.66 2.81 -20.68
C ALA A 19 -4.19 2.52 -22.10
N PHE A 20 -4.62 1.40 -22.67
CA PHE A 20 -4.34 1.04 -24.05
C PHE A 20 -4.90 2.05 -25.07
N LEU A 21 -6.16 2.46 -24.91
CA LEU A 21 -6.82 3.38 -25.88
C LEU A 21 -6.34 4.82 -25.79
N SER A 22 -6.00 5.29 -24.60
CA SER A 22 -5.75 6.73 -24.35
C SER A 22 -4.29 7.06 -24.02
N GLY A 23 -3.43 6.07 -23.77
CA GLY A 23 -2.10 6.29 -23.22
C GLY A 23 -2.18 6.98 -21.85
N CYS A 24 -3.20 6.66 -21.07
CA CYS A 24 -3.41 7.22 -19.74
C CYS A 24 -2.46 6.58 -18.71
N GLU A 25 -2.27 7.28 -17.62
CA GLU A 25 -1.49 6.80 -16.48
C GLU A 25 -2.26 5.70 -15.75
N PHE A 26 -1.72 4.50 -15.74
CA PHE A 26 -2.25 3.38 -14.99
C PHE A 26 -1.13 2.71 -14.19
N GLU A 27 -1.08 2.98 -12.89
CA GLU A 27 -0.02 2.54 -11.99
C GLU A 27 -0.34 1.25 -11.24
N VAL A 28 -1.54 0.71 -11.40
CA VAL A 28 -2.03 -0.40 -10.57
C VAL A 28 -1.75 -1.73 -11.26
N MET A 29 -1.28 -2.70 -10.49
CA MET A 29 -1.04 -4.07 -10.91
C MET A 29 -1.91 -5.02 -10.10
N LEU A 30 -2.72 -5.82 -10.78
CA LEU A 30 -3.47 -6.92 -10.19
C LEU A 30 -2.50 -8.06 -9.86
N CYS A 31 -2.51 -8.53 -8.61
CA CYS A 31 -1.65 -9.61 -8.14
C CYS A 31 -2.50 -10.81 -7.70
N LEU A 32 -2.45 -11.89 -8.45
CA LEU A 32 -3.14 -13.13 -8.09
C LEU A 32 -2.25 -13.99 -7.18
N VAL A 33 -2.76 -14.31 -6.00
CA VAL A 33 -2.03 -15.06 -4.97
C VAL A 33 -2.73 -16.38 -4.71
N GLY A 34 -1.99 -17.47 -4.69
CA GLY A 34 -2.57 -18.80 -4.45
C GLY A 34 -1.64 -19.93 -4.86
N GLY A 35 -2.02 -21.15 -4.59
CA GLY A 35 -1.22 -22.34 -4.89
C GLY A 35 -0.81 -22.49 -6.36
N GLN A 36 0.17 -23.32 -6.59
CA GLN A 36 0.54 -23.71 -7.95
C GLN A 36 -0.63 -24.45 -8.62
N GLY A 37 -0.83 -24.21 -9.92
CA GLY A 37 -1.93 -24.83 -10.65
C GLY A 37 -3.31 -24.15 -10.47
N ALA A 38 -3.40 -23.05 -9.70
CA ALA A 38 -4.64 -22.33 -9.47
C ALA A 38 -5.17 -21.54 -10.69
N GLY A 39 -4.55 -21.66 -11.86
CA GLY A 39 -5.00 -20.99 -13.08
C GLY A 39 -4.65 -19.51 -13.19
N LYS A 40 -3.75 -18.98 -12.34
CA LYS A 40 -3.41 -17.54 -12.30
C LYS A 40 -2.91 -17.00 -13.64
N SER A 41 -1.89 -17.62 -14.22
CA SER A 41 -1.34 -17.20 -15.52
C SER A 41 -2.34 -17.44 -16.66
N SER A 42 -3.13 -18.52 -16.59
CA SER A 42 -4.20 -18.77 -17.54
C SER A 42 -5.26 -17.70 -17.51
N PHE A 43 -5.59 -17.17 -16.35
CA PHE A 43 -6.51 -16.03 -16.21
C PHE A 43 -5.97 -14.80 -16.96
N PHE A 44 -4.70 -14.42 -16.78
CA PHE A 44 -4.12 -13.28 -17.49
C PHE A 44 -4.05 -13.50 -18.99
N ARG A 45 -3.73 -14.72 -19.45
CA ARG A 45 -3.73 -15.10 -20.88
C ARG A 45 -5.13 -14.97 -21.48
N LEU A 46 -6.14 -15.51 -20.82
CA LEU A 46 -7.53 -15.39 -21.29
C LEU A 46 -8.04 -13.95 -21.25
N LEU A 47 -7.63 -13.17 -20.24
CA LEU A 47 -8.00 -11.75 -20.11
C LEU A 47 -7.46 -10.93 -21.29
N ALA A 48 -6.35 -11.32 -21.90
CA ALA A 48 -5.81 -10.67 -23.11
C ALA A 48 -6.67 -10.92 -24.37
N VAL A 49 -7.66 -11.81 -24.31
CA VAL A 49 -8.59 -12.19 -25.40
C VAL A 49 -7.88 -12.96 -26.52
N ASN A 50 -6.80 -12.42 -27.06
CA ASN A 50 -5.92 -13.09 -28.03
C ASN A 50 -4.61 -13.46 -27.37
N ASP A 51 -4.17 -14.70 -27.53
CA ASP A 51 -2.95 -15.23 -26.92
C ASP A 51 -1.70 -14.44 -27.38
N ASP A 52 -1.69 -13.90 -28.61
CA ASP A 52 -0.62 -13.04 -29.12
C ASP A 52 -0.49 -11.70 -28.38
N TRP A 53 -1.50 -11.30 -27.65
CA TRP A 53 -1.51 -10.06 -26.86
C TRP A 53 -1.10 -10.27 -25.39
N PHE A 54 -0.79 -11.51 -25.02
CA PHE A 54 -0.30 -11.88 -23.72
C PHE A 54 1.21 -12.16 -23.76
N SER A 55 1.92 -11.80 -22.68
CA SER A 55 3.30 -12.19 -22.48
C SER A 55 3.58 -12.46 -21.00
N ASP A 56 4.34 -13.51 -20.72
CA ASP A 56 4.90 -13.87 -19.42
C ASP A 56 6.45 -13.85 -19.41
N ASP A 57 7.06 -13.30 -20.47
CA ASP A 57 8.53 -13.29 -20.65
C ASP A 57 9.23 -12.10 -19.97
N LEU A 58 8.53 -11.30 -19.16
CA LEU A 58 9.12 -10.18 -18.46
C LEU A 58 9.70 -10.61 -17.10
N LYS A 59 10.93 -11.16 -17.13
CA LYS A 59 11.60 -11.71 -15.93
C LYS A 59 12.52 -10.71 -15.22
N LYS A 60 12.99 -9.66 -15.89
CA LYS A 60 13.90 -8.65 -15.35
C LYS A 60 13.59 -7.29 -15.93
N LEU A 61 13.57 -6.25 -15.09
CA LEU A 61 13.32 -4.88 -15.50
C LEU A 61 14.56 -4.15 -16.02
N GLU A 62 15.75 -4.63 -15.70
CA GLU A 62 17.03 -4.07 -16.11
C GLU A 62 17.49 -4.55 -17.51
N ASP A 63 16.72 -5.41 -18.18
CA ASP A 63 17.02 -5.89 -19.53
C ASP A 63 16.86 -4.72 -20.53
N GLU A 64 17.88 -4.44 -21.32
CA GLU A 64 17.83 -3.43 -22.41
C GLU A 64 16.72 -3.72 -23.42
N ASN A 65 16.27 -4.96 -23.51
CA ASN A 65 15.18 -5.40 -24.39
C ASN A 65 13.79 -5.35 -23.76
N VAL A 66 13.65 -4.91 -22.49
CA VAL A 66 12.35 -4.84 -21.78
C VAL A 66 11.28 -4.18 -22.65
N TYR A 67 11.63 -3.03 -23.24
CA TYR A 67 10.67 -2.27 -24.07
C TYR A 67 10.27 -2.99 -25.35
N ARG A 68 11.17 -3.79 -25.93
CA ARG A 68 10.88 -4.60 -27.12
C ARG A 68 9.95 -5.77 -26.77
N LYS A 69 10.14 -6.38 -25.60
CA LYS A 69 9.28 -7.45 -25.09
C LYS A 69 7.86 -6.96 -24.74
N MET A 70 7.69 -5.68 -24.50
CA MET A 70 6.39 -5.07 -24.23
C MET A 70 5.59 -4.75 -25.49
N GLN A 71 6.26 -4.66 -26.67
CA GLN A 71 5.61 -4.27 -27.91
C GLN A 71 4.64 -5.35 -28.40
N GLY A 72 3.45 -4.93 -28.81
CA GLY A 72 2.42 -5.82 -29.33
C GLY A 72 1.63 -6.58 -28.27
N HIS A 73 2.06 -6.54 -27.01
CA HIS A 73 1.37 -7.18 -25.91
C HIS A 73 0.49 -6.21 -25.16
N TRP A 74 -0.68 -6.67 -24.80
CA TRP A 74 -1.67 -5.90 -24.06
C TRP A 74 -1.61 -6.19 -22.55
N ILE A 75 -1.50 -7.48 -22.19
CA ILE A 75 -1.35 -7.92 -20.82
C ILE A 75 0.00 -8.62 -20.68
N ILE A 76 0.77 -8.17 -19.69
CA ILE A 76 2.09 -8.71 -19.38
C ILE A 76 2.08 -9.21 -17.95
N GLU A 77 2.33 -10.51 -17.79
CA GLU A 77 2.45 -11.13 -16.49
C GLU A 77 3.89 -11.01 -15.97
N MET A 78 4.03 -10.49 -14.75
CA MET A 78 5.25 -10.51 -13.96
C MET A 78 5.18 -11.68 -12.98
N SER A 79 5.34 -12.91 -13.49
CA SER A 79 5.35 -14.10 -12.66
C SER A 79 6.63 -14.17 -11.83
N GLU A 80 6.49 -14.60 -10.55
CA GLU A 80 7.58 -14.80 -9.60
C GLU A 80 8.48 -13.58 -9.30
N MET A 81 8.44 -12.53 -10.11
CA MET A 81 9.24 -11.32 -9.86
C MET A 81 8.92 -10.67 -8.53
N ILE A 82 7.64 -10.69 -8.16
CA ILE A 82 7.17 -10.07 -6.92
C ILE A 82 7.56 -10.94 -5.72
N ALA A 83 7.40 -12.26 -5.85
CA ALA A 83 7.68 -13.21 -4.78
C ALA A 83 9.17 -13.26 -4.37
N THR A 84 10.08 -12.92 -5.28
CA THR A 84 11.53 -12.90 -5.06
C THR A 84 12.11 -11.50 -4.86
N ALA A 85 11.26 -10.47 -4.94
CA ALA A 85 11.70 -9.09 -4.90
C ALA A 85 12.09 -8.67 -3.47
N ASN A 86 13.30 -8.16 -3.33
CA ASN A 86 13.70 -7.42 -2.13
C ASN A 86 13.14 -5.98 -2.17
N ALA A 87 13.29 -5.23 -1.09
CA ALA A 87 12.77 -3.86 -1.00
C ALA A 87 13.25 -2.94 -2.14
N LYS A 88 14.49 -3.07 -2.61
CA LYS A 88 15.02 -2.29 -3.74
C LYS A 88 14.32 -2.66 -5.05
N SER A 89 14.15 -3.96 -5.32
CA SER A 89 13.46 -4.45 -6.53
C SER A 89 12.01 -4.00 -6.57
N ILE A 90 11.33 -3.92 -5.43
CA ILE A 90 9.95 -3.43 -5.35
C ILE A 90 9.87 -1.95 -5.70
N GLU A 91 10.79 -1.12 -5.24
CA GLU A 91 10.83 0.30 -5.63
C GLU A 91 11.11 0.47 -7.14
N GLU A 92 11.92 -0.39 -7.73
CA GLU A 92 12.14 -0.44 -9.18
C GLU A 92 10.84 -0.84 -9.91
N ILE A 93 10.12 -1.86 -9.42
CA ILE A 93 8.80 -2.24 -9.96
C ILE A 93 7.81 -1.08 -9.84
N LYS A 94 7.69 -0.43 -8.69
CA LYS A 94 6.81 0.73 -8.49
C LYS A 94 7.15 1.87 -9.45
N SER A 95 8.44 2.18 -9.61
CA SER A 95 8.91 3.18 -10.57
C SER A 95 8.57 2.78 -12.01
N PHE A 96 8.78 1.51 -12.36
CA PHE A 96 8.48 0.98 -13.67
C PHE A 96 6.98 1.03 -13.99
N LEU A 97 6.11 0.67 -13.04
CA LEU A 97 4.66 0.73 -13.20
C LEU A 97 4.16 2.17 -13.45
N SER A 98 4.78 3.17 -12.84
CA SER A 98 4.36 4.58 -12.96
C SER A 98 4.77 5.25 -14.27
N ARG A 99 5.54 4.59 -15.13
CA ARG A 99 5.94 5.18 -16.41
C ARG A 99 4.78 5.23 -17.38
N GLN A 100 4.56 6.37 -17.99
CA GLN A 100 3.50 6.58 -19.00
C GLN A 100 4.02 6.38 -20.42
N LYS A 101 5.31 6.56 -20.63
CA LYS A 101 5.99 6.44 -21.90
C LYS A 101 7.36 5.82 -21.70
N GLU A 102 7.83 5.18 -22.76
CA GLU A 102 9.14 4.57 -22.83
C GLU A 102 9.94 5.23 -23.95
N THR A 103 11.19 5.57 -23.67
CA THR A 103 12.10 6.16 -24.65
C THR A 103 13.08 5.10 -25.10
N TYR A 104 12.92 4.58 -26.30
CA TYR A 104 13.82 3.58 -26.86
C TYR A 104 13.94 3.70 -28.37
N LYS A 105 14.99 3.06 -28.89
CA LYS A 105 15.31 3.02 -30.32
C LYS A 105 14.88 1.68 -30.91
N ILE A 106 14.08 1.70 -31.97
CA ILE A 106 13.79 0.51 -32.77
C ILE A 106 14.96 0.27 -33.73
N PRO A 107 15.29 -0.99 -34.05
CA PRO A 107 16.26 -1.28 -35.09
C PRO A 107 15.95 -0.51 -36.38
N TYR A 108 17.00 0.07 -36.98
CA TYR A 108 16.94 0.90 -38.18
C TYR A 108 16.41 2.33 -37.99
N GLU A 109 15.92 2.74 -36.84
CA GLU A 109 15.66 4.14 -36.55
C GLU A 109 16.96 4.91 -36.26
N THR A 110 17.03 6.17 -36.66
CA THR A 110 18.25 7.00 -36.43
C THR A 110 18.33 7.45 -34.98
N HIS A 111 17.19 7.77 -34.33
CA HIS A 111 17.13 8.33 -33.00
C HIS A 111 16.13 7.57 -32.11
N PRO A 112 16.35 7.53 -30.78
CA PRO A 112 15.32 7.09 -29.83
C PRO A 112 14.08 7.98 -29.93
N ALA A 113 12.90 7.39 -29.76
CA ALA A 113 11.63 8.10 -29.75
C ALA A 113 10.81 7.73 -28.51
N ASP A 114 10.04 8.71 -28.03
CA ASP A 114 9.07 8.50 -26.95
C ASP A 114 7.86 7.73 -27.47
N ARG A 115 7.53 6.62 -26.80
CA ARG A 115 6.40 5.78 -27.15
C ARG A 115 5.51 5.63 -25.94
N LYS A 116 4.22 5.92 -26.09
CA LYS A 116 3.23 5.74 -25.04
C LYS A 116 3.09 4.26 -24.70
N ARG A 117 2.98 3.97 -23.41
CA ARG A 117 2.72 2.61 -22.94
C ARG A 117 1.31 2.18 -23.35
N GLN A 118 1.19 0.96 -23.85
CA GLN A 118 -0.08 0.37 -24.34
C GLN A 118 -0.35 -0.98 -23.69
N CYS A 119 0.31 -1.30 -22.60
CA CYS A 119 0.13 -2.54 -21.86
C CYS A 119 -0.17 -2.28 -20.39
N VAL A 120 -0.75 -3.27 -19.75
CA VAL A 120 -0.94 -3.34 -18.30
C VAL A 120 -0.23 -4.55 -17.74
N PHE A 121 0.09 -4.49 -16.45
CA PHE A 121 0.82 -5.54 -15.78
C PHE A 121 -0.08 -6.30 -14.83
N GLY A 122 0.03 -7.63 -14.87
CA GLY A 122 -0.47 -8.55 -13.86
C GLY A 122 0.68 -9.18 -13.10
N GLY A 123 0.46 -9.57 -11.87
CA GLY A 123 1.44 -10.30 -11.07
C GLY A 123 0.85 -11.61 -10.58
N SER A 124 1.67 -12.63 -10.45
CA SER A 124 1.28 -13.88 -9.79
C SER A 124 2.28 -14.25 -8.70
N SER A 125 1.77 -14.77 -7.59
CA SER A 125 2.58 -15.27 -6.48
C SER A 125 2.01 -16.58 -5.94
N ASN A 126 2.92 -17.48 -5.55
CA ASN A 126 2.57 -18.71 -4.84
C ASN A 126 2.69 -18.56 -3.32
N THR A 127 3.25 -17.45 -2.84
CA THR A 127 3.42 -17.13 -1.41
C THR A 127 2.53 -15.97 -1.01
N LEU A 128 2.03 -16.03 0.23
CA LEU A 128 1.23 -14.95 0.79
C LEU A 128 2.05 -13.68 0.99
N ASP A 129 3.20 -13.80 1.63
CA ASP A 129 4.06 -12.68 2.04
C ASP A 129 4.92 -12.18 0.87
N PHE A 130 4.27 -11.80 -0.23
CA PHE A 130 4.97 -11.35 -1.42
C PHE A 130 5.16 -9.84 -1.50
N LEU A 131 4.36 -9.07 -0.76
CA LEU A 131 4.53 -7.62 -0.68
C LEU A 131 5.65 -7.27 0.30
N PRO A 132 6.47 -6.27 0.00
CA PRO A 132 7.46 -5.80 0.95
C PRO A 132 6.79 -5.13 2.14
N LEU A 133 7.49 -5.12 3.26
CA LEU A 133 7.09 -4.33 4.41
C LEU A 133 7.26 -2.84 4.09
N ASP A 134 6.24 -2.24 3.51
CA ASP A 134 6.17 -0.81 3.20
C ASP A 134 5.06 -0.15 4.03
N ARG A 135 5.44 0.56 5.07
CA ARG A 135 4.53 1.26 5.98
C ARG A 135 3.87 2.46 5.33
N THR A 136 4.44 2.99 4.24
CA THR A 136 3.86 4.09 3.45
C THR A 136 2.77 3.60 2.50
N GLY A 137 2.74 2.31 2.24
CA GLY A 137 1.69 1.60 1.49
C GLY A 137 2.12 1.12 0.10
N ASN A 138 1.57 -0.01 -0.26
CA ASN A 138 1.78 -0.69 -1.53
C ASN A 138 0.66 -0.38 -2.54
N ARG A 139 0.20 0.88 -2.63
CA ARG A 139 -1.00 1.31 -3.39
C ARG A 139 -1.08 0.83 -4.84
N ARG A 140 0.06 0.44 -5.42
CA ARG A 140 0.13 -0.04 -6.81
C ARG A 140 -0.22 -1.51 -6.95
N PHE A 141 -0.20 -2.27 -5.88
CA PHE A 141 -0.45 -3.70 -5.89
C PHE A 141 -1.85 -3.99 -5.37
N VAL A 142 -2.65 -4.69 -6.15
CA VAL A 142 -3.99 -5.15 -5.75
C VAL A 142 -3.96 -6.66 -5.60
N PRO A 143 -3.65 -7.18 -4.40
CA PRO A 143 -3.62 -8.61 -4.15
C PRO A 143 -5.03 -9.19 -4.13
N ILE A 144 -5.21 -10.34 -4.77
CA ILE A 144 -6.43 -11.14 -4.74
C ILE A 144 -6.06 -12.59 -4.49
N MET A 145 -6.61 -13.17 -3.43
CA MET A 145 -6.49 -14.59 -3.16
C MET A 145 -7.31 -15.40 -4.13
N VAL A 146 -6.67 -16.40 -4.75
CA VAL A 146 -7.31 -17.37 -5.64
C VAL A 146 -7.51 -18.69 -4.89
N TYR A 147 -8.77 -19.12 -4.84
CA TYR A 147 -9.20 -20.34 -4.16
C TYR A 147 -9.80 -21.31 -5.20
N PRO A 148 -8.99 -22.19 -5.83
CA PRO A 148 -9.49 -23.11 -6.86
C PRO A 148 -10.62 -24.00 -6.35
N GLU A 149 -10.57 -24.40 -5.08
CA GLU A 149 -11.58 -25.25 -4.43
C GLU A 149 -12.97 -24.59 -4.29
N ARG A 150 -13.05 -23.28 -4.52
CA ARG A 150 -14.30 -22.50 -4.50
C ARG A 150 -14.82 -22.17 -5.89
N ALA A 151 -14.09 -22.54 -6.92
CA ALA A 151 -14.50 -22.30 -8.29
C ALA A 151 -15.61 -23.30 -8.66
N GLU A 152 -16.73 -22.80 -9.20
CA GLU A 152 -17.77 -23.65 -9.77
C GLU A 152 -17.28 -24.34 -11.05
N VAL A 153 -16.49 -23.62 -11.85
CA VAL A 153 -15.79 -24.15 -13.03
C VAL A 153 -14.34 -23.72 -12.95
N HIS A 154 -13.43 -24.70 -13.01
CA HIS A 154 -12.00 -24.39 -13.04
C HIS A 154 -11.60 -23.85 -14.40
N ILE A 155 -10.89 -22.74 -14.45
CA ILE A 155 -10.52 -22.01 -15.67
C ILE A 155 -9.77 -22.88 -16.69
N LEU A 156 -9.10 -23.95 -16.24
CA LEU A 156 -8.34 -24.89 -17.09
C LEU A 156 -9.17 -26.08 -17.59
N GLU A 157 -10.36 -26.33 -17.05
CA GLU A 157 -11.18 -27.50 -17.40
C GLU A 157 -11.98 -27.26 -18.67
N ASN A 158 -12.48 -26.01 -18.88
CA ASN A 158 -13.23 -25.64 -20.06
C ASN A 158 -12.79 -24.25 -20.55
N GLU A 159 -11.84 -24.25 -21.49
CA GLU A 159 -11.29 -22.97 -22.01
C GLU A 159 -12.31 -22.20 -22.83
N GLU A 160 -13.18 -22.87 -23.57
CA GLU A 160 -14.20 -22.20 -24.41
C GLU A 160 -15.20 -21.44 -23.54
N GLU A 161 -15.71 -22.05 -22.48
CA GLU A 161 -16.62 -21.41 -21.53
C GLU A 161 -15.91 -20.28 -20.78
N SER A 162 -14.68 -20.48 -20.37
CA SER A 162 -13.86 -19.46 -19.72
C SER A 162 -13.64 -18.24 -20.63
N ARG A 163 -13.36 -18.45 -21.93
CA ARG A 163 -13.25 -17.38 -22.90
C ARG A 163 -14.57 -16.63 -23.09
N ALA A 164 -15.69 -17.35 -23.16
CA ALA A 164 -17.02 -16.72 -23.25
C ALA A 164 -17.30 -15.84 -22.03
N TYR A 165 -16.96 -16.30 -20.83
CA TYR A 165 -17.08 -15.52 -19.61
C TYR A 165 -16.20 -14.25 -19.63
N ILE A 166 -14.95 -14.35 -20.07
CA ILE A 166 -14.05 -13.20 -20.23
C ILE A 166 -14.60 -12.20 -21.25
N HIS A 167 -15.14 -12.66 -22.37
CA HIS A 167 -15.78 -11.79 -23.34
C HIS A 167 -16.98 -11.03 -22.73
N GLN A 168 -17.80 -11.70 -21.92
CA GLN A 168 -18.90 -11.06 -21.21
C GLN A 168 -18.38 -9.99 -20.22
N MET A 169 -17.33 -10.30 -19.45
CA MET A 169 -16.67 -9.32 -18.57
C MET A 169 -16.23 -8.07 -19.35
N TRP A 170 -15.63 -8.25 -20.52
CA TRP A 170 -15.19 -7.12 -21.35
C TRP A 170 -16.36 -6.33 -21.89
N ALA A 171 -17.48 -6.98 -22.27
CA ALA A 171 -18.68 -6.29 -22.71
C ALA A 171 -19.26 -5.39 -21.60
N GLU A 172 -19.33 -5.89 -20.38
CA GLU A 172 -19.77 -5.13 -19.20
C GLU A 172 -18.83 -3.96 -18.90
N ALA A 173 -17.51 -4.20 -18.94
CA ALA A 173 -16.51 -3.16 -18.75
C ALA A 173 -16.62 -2.04 -19.79
N MET A 174 -16.88 -2.40 -21.05
CA MET A 174 -17.08 -1.43 -22.14
C MET A 174 -18.36 -0.61 -21.96
N GLU A 175 -19.42 -1.21 -21.42
CA GLU A 175 -20.65 -0.48 -21.12
C GLU A 175 -20.43 0.54 -20.00
N ILE A 176 -19.73 0.15 -18.92
CA ILE A 176 -19.33 1.05 -17.84
C ILE A 176 -18.47 2.20 -18.40
N TYR A 177 -17.52 1.91 -19.28
CA TYR A 177 -16.71 2.93 -19.93
C TYR A 177 -17.53 3.91 -20.75
N ARG A 178 -18.41 3.41 -21.62
CA ARG A 178 -19.26 4.23 -22.49
C ARG A 178 -20.24 5.10 -21.71
N SER A 179 -20.66 4.68 -20.51
CA SER A 179 -21.54 5.47 -19.65
C SER A 179 -20.87 6.76 -19.15
N GLY A 180 -19.55 6.92 -19.28
CA GLY A 180 -18.78 8.07 -18.78
C GLY A 180 -18.66 8.14 -17.26
N SER A 181 -19.18 7.15 -16.54
CA SER A 181 -19.13 7.10 -15.05
C SER A 181 -17.82 6.53 -14.51
N PHE A 182 -17.00 5.97 -15.37
CA PHE A 182 -15.76 5.30 -15.01
C PHE A 182 -14.67 6.28 -14.55
N LYS A 183 -13.96 5.90 -13.48
CA LYS A 183 -12.79 6.64 -12.98
C LYS A 183 -11.61 5.68 -12.81
N LEU A 184 -10.43 6.08 -13.30
CA LEU A 184 -9.18 5.32 -13.17
C LEU A 184 -8.59 5.32 -11.74
N ARG A 185 -9.26 5.94 -10.78
CA ARG A 185 -8.79 6.05 -9.40
C ARG A 185 -9.80 5.41 -8.47
N PHE A 186 -9.30 4.66 -7.52
CA PHE A 186 -10.13 4.16 -6.42
C PHE A 186 -10.69 5.29 -5.57
N SER A 187 -11.89 5.10 -5.05
CA SER A 187 -12.46 6.00 -4.04
C SER A 187 -11.59 6.01 -2.77
N PRO A 188 -11.66 7.06 -1.93
CA PRO A 188 -10.97 7.08 -0.65
C PRO A 188 -11.26 5.85 0.21
N THR A 189 -12.53 5.46 0.32
CA THR A 189 -12.97 4.26 1.06
C THR A 189 -12.36 2.97 0.50
N MET A 190 -12.29 2.84 -0.83
CA MET A 190 -11.66 1.67 -1.46
C MET A 190 -10.15 1.65 -1.22
N ASN A 191 -9.48 2.80 -1.20
CA ASN A 191 -8.05 2.89 -0.88
C ASN A 191 -7.77 2.48 0.56
N GLU A 192 -8.62 2.85 1.51
CA GLU A 192 -8.50 2.41 2.91
C GLU A 192 -8.70 0.90 3.04
N TYR A 193 -9.73 0.36 2.38
CA TYR A 193 -9.94 -1.09 2.32
C TYR A 193 -8.75 -1.82 1.72
N LEU A 194 -8.25 -1.34 0.57
CA LEU A 194 -7.09 -1.92 -0.10
C LEU A 194 -5.85 -1.89 0.80
N LYS A 195 -5.60 -0.77 1.49
CA LYS A 195 -4.48 -0.65 2.43
C LYS A 195 -4.59 -1.65 3.59
N ALA A 196 -5.78 -1.87 4.12
CA ALA A 196 -6.01 -2.86 5.16
C ALA A 196 -5.78 -4.28 4.62
N HIS A 197 -6.34 -4.59 3.45
CA HIS A 197 -6.19 -5.89 2.80
C HIS A 197 -4.75 -6.22 2.40
N GLN A 198 -3.97 -5.24 1.95
CA GLN A 198 -2.55 -5.43 1.60
C GLN A 198 -1.71 -5.91 2.79
N ARG A 199 -2.10 -5.60 4.02
CA ARG A 199 -1.38 -6.04 5.23
C ARG A 199 -1.37 -7.55 5.38
N GLU A 200 -2.41 -8.24 4.88
CA GLU A 200 -2.50 -9.71 4.90
C GLU A 200 -1.45 -10.37 4.00
N PHE A 201 -0.85 -9.61 3.07
CA PHE A 201 0.15 -10.06 2.11
C PHE A 201 1.56 -9.50 2.39
N MET A 202 1.76 -8.89 3.54
CA MET A 202 3.05 -8.39 4.01
C MET A 202 3.61 -9.32 5.08
N PRO A 203 4.94 -9.44 5.18
CA PRO A 203 5.54 -10.13 6.31
C PRO A 203 5.21 -9.41 7.62
N GLU A 204 5.21 -10.17 8.70
CA GLU A 204 4.97 -9.62 10.03
C GLU A 204 6.03 -8.59 10.41
N ASP A 205 5.57 -7.43 10.86
CA ASP A 205 6.46 -6.35 11.35
C ASP A 205 6.79 -6.56 12.83
N THR A 206 7.69 -7.51 13.10
CA THR A 206 8.11 -7.86 14.48
C THR A 206 8.69 -6.67 15.24
N LYS A 207 9.39 -5.75 14.55
CA LYS A 207 9.94 -4.55 15.17
C LYS A 207 8.86 -3.55 15.56
N ALA A 208 7.85 -3.38 14.72
CA ALA A 208 6.70 -2.56 15.11
C ALA A 208 5.94 -3.18 16.28
N GLY A 209 5.80 -4.51 16.30
CA GLY A 209 5.22 -5.24 17.43
C GLY A 209 5.96 -4.99 18.73
N GLN A 210 7.28 -5.11 18.74
CA GLN A 210 8.12 -4.83 19.91
C GLN A 210 7.98 -3.38 20.42
N ILE A 211 7.94 -2.43 19.48
CA ILE A 211 7.77 -1.00 19.85
C ILE A 211 6.38 -0.76 20.41
N LEU A 212 5.33 -1.34 19.83
CA LEU A 212 3.95 -1.20 20.32
C LEU A 212 3.81 -1.79 21.73
N ASP A 213 4.30 -3.01 21.97
CA ASP A 213 4.27 -3.67 23.27
C ASP A 213 5.00 -2.84 24.35
N TYR A 214 6.17 -2.29 23.99
CA TYR A 214 6.89 -1.39 24.86
C TYR A 214 6.07 -0.12 25.19
N LEU A 215 5.46 0.52 24.16
CA LEU A 215 4.72 1.78 24.33
C LEU A 215 3.42 1.60 25.14
N GLU A 216 2.77 0.45 25.07
CA GLU A 216 1.60 0.12 25.90
C GLU A 216 1.95 0.09 27.37
N ASN A 217 3.12 -0.45 27.70
CA ASN A 217 3.60 -0.56 29.08
C ASN A 217 4.37 0.68 29.56
N PHE A 218 4.69 1.61 28.66
CA PHE A 218 5.49 2.80 28.97
C PHE A 218 4.65 3.87 29.67
N LYS A 219 5.08 4.24 30.90
CA LYS A 219 4.38 5.22 31.73
C LYS A 219 4.73 6.68 31.43
N GLY A 220 5.73 6.92 30.58
CA GLY A 220 6.15 8.27 30.23
C GLY A 220 5.32 8.87 29.11
N ASN A 221 5.38 10.19 28.97
CA ASN A 221 4.66 10.93 27.93
C ASN A 221 5.50 11.26 26.70
N MET A 222 6.80 10.96 26.72
CA MET A 222 7.70 11.24 25.59
C MET A 222 8.66 10.08 25.38
N VAL A 223 8.92 9.75 24.12
CA VAL A 223 9.93 8.77 23.71
C VAL A 223 10.78 9.31 22.56
N CYS A 224 11.99 8.79 22.42
CA CYS A 224 12.87 9.11 21.32
C CYS A 224 13.41 7.84 20.64
N SER A 225 13.91 7.97 19.42
CA SER A 225 14.35 6.83 18.62
C SER A 225 15.45 6.01 19.30
N LYS A 226 16.41 6.65 19.98
CA LYS A 226 17.46 5.94 20.72
C LYS A 226 16.92 5.16 21.91
N GLN A 227 15.90 5.68 22.58
CA GLN A 227 15.25 4.99 23.69
C GLN A 227 14.52 3.75 23.19
N LEU A 228 13.73 3.88 22.11
CA LEU A 228 13.04 2.74 21.50
C LEU A 228 14.02 1.67 21.01
N TYR A 229 15.14 2.07 20.42
CA TYR A 229 16.17 1.14 19.99
C TYR A 229 16.73 0.33 21.17
N ARG A 230 17.06 0.99 22.29
CA ARG A 230 17.65 0.34 23.43
C ARG A 230 16.65 -0.45 24.28
N GLU A 231 15.54 0.17 24.61
CA GLU A 231 14.59 -0.38 25.59
C GLU A 231 13.51 -1.28 24.94
N ALA A 232 12.96 -0.88 23.78
CA ALA A 232 11.94 -1.68 23.12
C ALA A 232 12.53 -2.84 22.31
N MET A 233 13.67 -2.62 21.64
CA MET A 233 14.29 -3.62 20.77
C MET A 233 15.43 -4.41 21.46
N GLY A 234 15.71 -4.17 22.74
CA GLY A 234 16.67 -4.95 23.53
C GLY A 234 18.15 -4.67 23.24
N HIS A 235 18.49 -3.53 22.65
CA HIS A 235 19.87 -3.13 22.35
C HIS A 235 20.47 -2.21 23.44
N GLU A 236 20.44 -2.64 24.69
CA GLU A 236 20.73 -1.80 25.87
C GLU A 236 22.07 -1.10 25.81
N TYR A 237 23.11 -1.76 25.27
CA TYR A 237 24.49 -1.28 25.26
C TYR A 237 24.98 -0.79 23.90
N ASP A 238 24.17 -0.96 22.84
CA ASP A 238 24.59 -0.64 21.49
C ASP A 238 24.21 0.80 21.10
N GLU A 239 25.03 1.41 20.23
CA GLU A 239 24.70 2.67 19.61
C GLU A 239 24.00 2.39 18.24
N PRO A 240 22.79 2.93 18.03
CA PRO A 240 22.04 2.69 16.81
C PRO A 240 22.72 3.32 15.59
N LYS A 241 22.76 2.60 14.49
CA LYS A 241 23.17 3.12 13.19
C LYS A 241 22.08 4.04 12.62
N GLN A 242 22.44 4.89 11.69
CA GLN A 242 21.50 5.86 11.11
C GLN A 242 20.31 5.21 10.41
N TRP A 243 20.49 4.05 9.79
CA TRP A 243 19.41 3.34 9.14
C TRP A 243 18.42 2.74 10.14
N GLU A 244 18.87 2.27 11.30
CA GLU A 244 18.01 1.76 12.38
C GLU A 244 17.15 2.88 12.98
N LEU A 245 17.74 4.06 13.19
CA LEU A 245 16.98 5.23 13.63
C LEU A 245 15.92 5.66 12.61
N ARG A 246 16.24 5.56 11.31
CA ARG A 246 15.26 5.86 10.25
C ARG A 246 14.12 4.86 10.25
N GLU A 247 14.42 3.59 10.43
CA GLU A 247 13.41 2.53 10.52
C GLU A 247 12.47 2.73 11.72
N ILE A 248 13.02 3.04 12.90
CA ILE A 248 12.22 3.37 14.08
C ILE A 248 11.35 4.61 13.85
N ASN A 249 11.90 5.64 13.21
CA ASN A 249 11.13 6.84 12.86
C ASN A 249 9.98 6.51 11.90
N ASP A 250 10.21 5.62 10.95
CA ASP A 250 9.20 5.16 10.01
C ASP A 250 8.10 4.36 10.73
N ILE A 251 8.46 3.46 11.64
CA ILE A 251 7.50 2.73 12.48
C ILE A 251 6.63 3.70 13.29
N MET A 252 7.24 4.62 14.00
CA MET A 252 6.54 5.57 14.87
C MET A 252 5.59 6.49 14.09
N ASN A 253 5.96 6.89 12.88
CA ASN A 253 5.16 7.81 12.08
C ASN A 253 4.03 7.12 11.29
N ASN A 254 4.18 5.83 10.96
CA ASN A 254 3.26 5.15 10.04
C ASN A 254 2.53 3.94 10.63
N ALA A 255 3.07 3.32 11.69
CA ALA A 255 2.49 2.12 12.29
C ALA A 255 1.94 2.35 13.71
N VAL A 256 2.41 3.39 14.42
CA VAL A 256 2.02 3.66 15.81
C VAL A 256 0.96 4.76 15.86
N SER A 257 -0.15 4.48 16.50
CA SER A 257 -1.21 5.47 16.80
C SER A 257 -1.07 5.99 18.25
N GLY A 258 -1.67 7.14 18.53
CA GLY A 258 -1.65 7.73 19.88
C GLY A 258 -0.35 8.48 20.25
N TRP A 259 0.58 8.65 19.30
CA TRP A 259 1.81 9.40 19.46
C TRP A 259 2.00 10.38 18.32
N LYS A 260 2.44 11.60 18.62
CA LYS A 260 2.71 12.64 17.61
C LYS A 260 4.17 13.11 17.70
N PRO A 261 4.83 13.32 16.56
CA PRO A 261 6.17 13.87 16.54
C PRO A 261 6.17 15.33 17.01
N PHE A 262 7.18 15.75 17.77
CA PHE A 262 7.39 17.15 18.07
C PHE A 262 8.52 17.77 17.22
N SER A 263 8.31 19.02 16.81
CA SER A 263 9.19 19.69 15.84
C SER A 263 10.58 20.05 16.43
N ASN A 264 10.63 20.48 17.69
CA ASN A 264 11.84 20.94 18.33
C ASN A 264 12.44 19.85 19.22
N PRO A 265 13.79 19.64 19.20
CA PRO A 265 14.44 18.68 20.08
C PRO A 265 14.17 19.01 21.57
N ARG A 266 13.73 18.00 22.33
CA ARG A 266 13.51 18.09 23.79
C ARG A 266 14.57 17.29 24.55
N HIS A 267 14.68 17.56 25.83
CA HIS A 267 15.64 16.89 26.72
C HIS A 267 15.02 15.59 27.24
N PHE A 268 15.72 14.49 27.05
CA PHE A 268 15.38 13.19 27.61
C PHE A 268 16.32 12.86 28.79
N PRO A 269 15.92 11.99 29.73
CA PRO A 269 16.79 11.48 30.77
C PRO A 269 18.08 10.87 30.19
N LYS A 270 19.15 10.87 30.98
CA LYS A 270 20.36 10.15 30.57
C LYS A 270 20.06 8.66 30.35
N PRO A 271 20.60 8.03 29.29
CA PRO A 271 21.71 8.51 28.43
C PRO A 271 21.26 9.21 27.15
N TYR A 272 19.99 9.55 26.95
CA TYR A 272 19.43 9.94 25.67
C TYR A 272 19.66 11.40 25.28
N ALA A 273 19.93 12.29 26.23
CA ALA A 273 20.21 13.71 25.96
C ALA A 273 19.13 14.47 25.19
N ARG A 274 19.52 15.46 24.39
CA ARG A 274 18.58 16.30 23.64
C ARG A 274 18.38 15.79 22.20
N GLN A 275 17.16 15.41 21.84
CA GLN A 275 16.84 14.92 20.50
C GLN A 275 15.36 15.09 20.16
N LYS A 276 15.01 14.83 18.89
CA LYS A 276 13.64 14.72 18.44
C LYS A 276 13.01 13.42 18.93
N GLY A 277 11.69 13.37 18.97
CA GLY A 277 10.93 12.19 19.38
C GLY A 277 9.44 12.44 19.24
N TRP A 278 8.68 11.67 20.00
CA TRP A 278 7.21 11.69 20.00
C TRP A 278 6.69 11.92 21.40
N GLU A 279 5.55 12.59 21.48
CA GLU A 279 4.77 12.74 22.70
C GLU A 279 3.46 11.98 22.56
N ARG A 280 3.00 11.39 23.65
CA ARG A 280 1.71 10.72 23.71
C ARG A 280 0.62 11.76 23.47
N ILE A 281 -0.29 11.46 22.56
CA ILE A 281 -1.52 12.25 22.39
C ILE A 281 -2.35 11.91 23.61
N GLY A 282 -2.52 12.87 24.56
CA GLY A 282 -3.41 12.69 25.70
C GLY A 282 -4.79 12.34 25.17
N GLU A 283 -5.51 11.45 25.84
CA GLU A 283 -6.95 11.46 25.75
C GLU A 283 -7.37 12.90 26.05
N PRO A 284 -8.29 13.51 25.28
CA PRO A 284 -8.81 14.82 25.65
C PRO A 284 -9.22 14.68 27.11
N ASP A 285 -8.60 15.52 27.98
CA ASP A 285 -8.90 15.54 29.40
C ASP A 285 -10.40 15.73 29.52
N ASN A 286 -11.17 14.65 29.68
CA ASN A 286 -12.59 14.71 29.99
C ASN A 286 -12.83 15.37 31.37
N GLU A 287 -11.76 15.62 32.12
CA GLU A 287 -11.83 16.41 33.36
C GLU A 287 -11.93 17.93 33.10
N LEU A 288 -11.65 18.42 31.87
CA LEU A 288 -11.80 19.84 31.54
C LEU A 288 -13.15 20.21 30.90
N GLU A 289 -13.97 19.23 30.50
CA GLU A 289 -15.33 19.52 30.01
C GLU A 289 -16.33 19.80 31.15
N ASP A 290 -16.00 19.54 32.40
CA ASP A 290 -16.81 19.92 33.56
C ASP A 290 -16.61 21.37 34.03
N PHE A 291 -15.67 22.12 33.47
CA PHE A 291 -15.65 23.57 33.62
C PHE A 291 -16.68 24.20 32.66
N GLN A 292 -17.96 24.09 33.02
CA GLN A 292 -18.98 24.96 32.46
C GLN A 292 -18.49 26.39 32.65
N GLN A 293 -18.42 27.16 31.57
CA GLN A 293 -18.19 28.60 31.66
C GLN A 293 -19.31 29.19 32.49
N ILE A 294 -19.05 29.38 33.79
CA ILE A 294 -19.94 30.06 34.72
C ILE A 294 -20.13 31.45 34.15
N SER A 295 -21.37 31.82 33.83
CA SER A 295 -21.69 33.12 33.31
C SER A 295 -21.26 34.19 34.31
N LYS A 296 -20.97 35.43 33.84
CA LYS A 296 -20.62 36.55 34.72
C LYS A 296 -21.69 36.87 35.74
N GLU A 297 -22.94 36.41 35.55
CA GLU A 297 -24.06 36.59 36.45
C GLU A 297 -24.05 35.51 37.56
N GLU A 298 -23.67 34.28 37.26
CA GLU A 298 -23.49 33.22 38.25
C GLU A 298 -22.26 33.46 39.15
N MET A 299 -21.18 34.05 38.60
CA MET A 299 -20.02 34.46 39.40
C MET A 299 -20.35 35.55 40.46
N LYS A 300 -21.40 36.35 40.26
CA LYS A 300 -21.87 37.36 41.24
C LYS A 300 -22.67 36.77 42.39
N GLN A 301 -23.17 35.53 42.24
CA GLN A 301 -23.95 34.82 43.27
C GLN A 301 -23.09 33.88 44.13
N LEU A 302 -21.83 33.64 43.76
CA LEU A 302 -20.90 32.87 44.57
C LEU A 302 -20.34 33.78 45.68
N GLU A 303 -20.99 33.75 46.85
CA GLU A 303 -20.44 34.34 48.07
C GLU A 303 -19.14 33.58 48.46
N LEU A 304 -18.03 34.22 48.26
CA LEU A 304 -16.74 33.68 48.76
C LEU A 304 -16.81 33.58 50.29
N PRO A 305 -16.34 32.44 50.88
CA PRO A 305 -16.28 32.30 52.32
C PRO A 305 -15.47 33.46 52.94
N LYS A 306 -16.04 34.11 53.97
CA LYS A 306 -15.44 35.32 54.61
C LYS A 306 -14.02 35.07 55.12
N GLU A 307 -13.64 33.84 55.41
CA GLU A 307 -12.32 33.43 55.83
C GLU A 307 -11.20 33.64 54.77
N TRP A 308 -11.57 33.83 53.50
CA TRP A 308 -10.63 34.08 52.41
C TRP A 308 -10.36 35.55 52.15
N LEU A 309 -11.15 36.44 52.74
CA LEU A 309 -11.04 37.88 52.60
C LEU A 309 -10.24 38.55 53.71
N GLU A 310 -9.89 37.82 54.79
CA GLU A 310 -9.17 38.37 55.96
C GLU A 310 -7.69 38.06 55.99
N LYS A 311 -7.09 37.48 54.98
CA LYS A 311 -5.62 37.34 54.87
C LYS A 311 -5.08 38.36 53.88
N LYS A 312 -4.84 39.59 54.39
CA LYS A 312 -3.84 40.52 53.89
C LYS A 312 -2.63 40.49 54.79
#